data_059d34c3b67facef9241929c2abd892e
#
_entry.id   059d34c3b67facef9241929c2abd892e
#
_cell.length_a   1.000
_cell.length_b   1.000
_cell.length_c   1.000
_cell.angle_alpha   90.00
_cell.angle_beta   90.00
_cell.angle_gamma   90.00
#
_symmetry.space_group_name_H-M   'P 1'
#
loop_
_entity.id
_entity.type
_entity.pdbx_description
1 polymer ?
#
loop_
_entity_poly.entity_id
_entity_poly.type
_entity_poly.pdbx_seq_one_letter_code
_entity_poly.pdbx_strand_id
1 'polypeptide(L)'
;MKRRGWLCALVALCPLSCEHLGPRTIVADRVAYDDAVATSWKEQALLNIVKLRYFDTPFFVDVAQIVSGYTLGEQVTPALGFNQAFFPGATFGQRLVGNLALQETYLDRPTVSYAPQTRPDFIRNLAIPLPPSAVLYMMQAGYPVDVVFDLTLDAINGVQGRSVSGAEVRPASAEYRRVVEILRKAQLSGSVGMRIEVGKDKKESLVMFFREPDIDPELAAELVEARNLLHIDPARREFKVVFGAARGSGEEVTMATRSLFRVLTLLATSVQVPDDHLAEGRAPPLGGDPGTDRPRFTVFSGCQKPKDCFTATCYRGRWFWVDDRDAESKRTMAFLMVLLALADTGTKEPVPFLTIQTN
;
A
#
# COMPACT_ATOMS: atom_id res chain seq x y z
N MET A 1 -37.06 43.75 59.65
CA MET A 1 -37.76 43.54 58.37
C MET A 1 -36.74 43.40 57.25
N LYS A 2 -36.89 42.34 56.42
CA LYS A 2 -36.29 42.13 55.07
C LYS A 2 -34.77 41.97 54.98
N ARG A 3 -34.28 40.72 54.96
CA ARG A 3 -33.22 40.17 54.09
C ARG A 3 -33.32 38.62 54.08
N ARG A 4 -34.33 38.11 53.49
CA ARG A 4 -34.40 36.69 53.03
C ARG A 4 -34.60 36.76 51.52
N GLY A 5 -33.65 36.26 50.72
CA GLY A 5 -33.93 36.17 49.28
C GLY A 5 -32.69 36.25 48.38
N TRP A 6 -31.54 35.61 48.70
CA TRP A 6 -30.42 35.57 47.74
C TRP A 6 -29.63 34.25 47.77
N LEU A 7 -30.26 33.16 48.14
CA LEU A 7 -29.60 31.84 48.22
C LEU A 7 -30.17 30.77 47.25
N CYS A 8 -31.09 31.15 46.39
CA CYS A 8 -31.71 30.20 45.44
C CYS A 8 -31.34 30.41 43.97
N ALA A 9 -30.37 31.25 43.60
CA ALA A 9 -30.11 31.58 42.20
C ALA A 9 -28.80 30.98 41.63
N LEU A 10 -28.14 30.06 42.36
CA LEU A 10 -26.83 29.52 41.91
C LEU A 10 -26.86 28.03 41.56
N VAL A 11 -28.05 27.40 41.50
CA VAL A 11 -28.18 25.97 41.18
C VAL A 11 -28.67 25.72 39.71
N ALA A 12 -28.96 26.78 38.95
CA ALA A 12 -29.59 26.65 37.63
C ALA A 12 -28.65 26.90 36.43
N LEU A 13 -27.35 26.71 36.58
CA LEU A 13 -26.40 26.78 35.44
C LEU A 13 -25.53 25.54 35.40
N CYS A 14 -26.15 24.37 35.38
CA CYS A 14 -25.56 23.23 34.70
C CYS A 14 -26.22 23.13 33.33
N PRO A 15 -25.65 23.69 32.25
CA PRO A 15 -26.15 23.36 30.94
C PRO A 15 -25.74 21.91 30.68
N LEU A 16 -26.75 21.13 30.44
CA LEU A 16 -26.75 19.91 29.68
C LEU A 16 -25.75 19.93 28.54
N SER A 17 -24.53 19.57 28.81
CA SER A 17 -23.57 19.22 27.76
C SER A 17 -23.37 17.71 27.79
N CYS A 18 -24.47 16.96 27.61
CA CYS A 18 -24.39 15.62 27.06
C CYS A 18 -24.15 15.75 25.56
N GLU A 19 -23.05 16.38 25.16
CA GLU A 19 -22.59 16.25 23.79
C GLU A 19 -22.10 14.79 23.62
N HIS A 20 -22.86 14.02 22.84
CA HIS A 20 -22.47 12.68 22.45
C HIS A 20 -21.08 12.72 21.79
N LEU A 21 -20.07 12.23 22.49
CA LEU A 21 -18.70 12.14 21.95
C LEU A 21 -18.66 11.28 20.67
N GLY A 22 -19.46 10.21 20.59
CA GLY A 22 -19.42 9.22 19.52
C GLY A 22 -19.41 9.77 18.08
N PRO A 23 -20.33 10.66 17.66
CA PRO A 23 -20.33 11.15 16.28
C PRO A 23 -19.17 12.08 15.93
N ARG A 24 -18.61 12.81 16.91
CA ARG A 24 -17.49 13.75 16.68
C ARG A 24 -16.16 13.05 16.57
N THR A 25 -15.96 11.97 17.32
CA THR A 25 -14.72 11.18 17.26
C THR A 25 -14.62 10.37 15.98
N ILE A 26 -15.73 9.90 15.39
CA ILE A 26 -15.75 9.07 14.18
C ILE A 26 -14.94 9.70 13.04
N VAL A 27 -15.05 11.00 12.82
CA VAL A 27 -14.35 11.67 11.70
C VAL A 27 -12.85 11.70 11.94
N ALA A 28 -12.42 12.06 13.15
CA ALA A 28 -11.00 12.12 13.51
C ALA A 28 -10.37 10.72 13.56
N ASP A 29 -11.07 9.78 14.19
CA ASP A 29 -10.62 8.40 14.33
C ASP A 29 -10.49 7.70 12.99
N ARG A 30 -11.50 7.86 12.12
CA ARG A 30 -11.47 7.26 10.80
C ARG A 30 -10.22 7.67 10.03
N VAL A 31 -9.89 8.96 10.00
CA VAL A 31 -8.68 9.45 9.30
C VAL A 31 -7.41 8.92 9.94
N ALA A 32 -7.33 8.91 11.28
CA ALA A 32 -6.17 8.41 12.00
C ALA A 32 -5.97 6.91 11.81
N TYR A 33 -7.03 6.10 11.86
CA TYR A 33 -6.96 4.66 11.62
C TYR A 33 -6.67 4.35 10.15
N ASP A 34 -7.25 5.05 9.20
CA ASP A 34 -6.96 4.89 7.76
C ASP A 34 -5.46 5.14 7.48
N ASP A 35 -4.89 6.21 8.03
CA ASP A 35 -3.46 6.52 7.85
C ASP A 35 -2.56 5.47 8.53
N ALA A 36 -2.90 5.04 9.75
CA ALA A 36 -2.16 4.01 10.46
C ALA A 36 -2.19 2.66 9.74
N VAL A 37 -3.34 2.23 9.23
CA VAL A 37 -3.50 0.99 8.45
C VAL A 37 -2.74 1.08 7.13
N ALA A 38 -2.90 2.18 6.39
CA ALA A 38 -2.21 2.39 5.12
C ALA A 38 -0.68 2.43 5.29
N THR A 39 -0.20 3.04 6.37
CA THR A 39 1.23 3.08 6.71
C THR A 39 1.75 1.69 7.09
N SER A 40 1.03 0.98 7.97
CA SER A 40 1.37 -0.40 8.35
C SER A 40 1.43 -1.33 7.15
N TRP A 41 0.51 -1.18 6.20
CA TRP A 41 0.48 -2.00 4.99
C TRP A 41 1.69 -1.74 4.08
N LYS A 42 2.10 -0.47 3.89
CA LYS A 42 3.34 -0.11 3.18
C LYS A 42 4.58 -0.68 3.86
N GLU A 43 4.67 -0.57 5.19
CA GLU A 43 5.79 -1.11 5.97
C GLU A 43 5.86 -2.64 5.87
N GLN A 44 4.72 -3.33 5.90
CA GLN A 44 4.65 -4.78 5.73
C GLN A 44 5.08 -5.22 4.31
N ALA A 45 4.63 -4.52 3.27
CA ALA A 45 5.05 -4.81 1.90
C ALA A 45 6.57 -4.63 1.74
N LEU A 46 7.12 -3.53 2.27
CA LEU A 46 8.56 -3.29 2.28
C LEU A 46 9.31 -4.38 3.07
N LEU A 47 8.81 -4.77 4.25
CA LEU A 47 9.41 -5.85 5.05
C LEU A 47 9.47 -7.17 4.26
N ASN A 48 8.42 -7.50 3.52
CA ASN A 48 8.38 -8.72 2.71
C ASN A 48 9.34 -8.66 1.52
N ILE A 49 9.51 -7.49 0.89
CA ILE A 49 10.53 -7.27 -0.14
C ILE A 49 11.94 -7.47 0.46
N VAL A 50 12.20 -6.89 1.63
CA VAL A 50 13.49 -7.06 2.33
C VAL A 50 13.74 -8.52 2.71
N LYS A 51 12.74 -9.23 3.27
CA LYS A 51 12.84 -10.66 3.59
C LYS A 51 13.23 -11.50 2.36
N LEU A 52 12.56 -11.27 1.24
CA LEU A 52 12.89 -11.97 -0.02
C LEU A 52 14.32 -11.72 -0.48
N ARG A 53 14.89 -10.52 -0.25
CA ARG A 53 16.30 -10.23 -0.53
C ARG A 53 17.25 -11.10 0.30
N TYR A 54 16.83 -11.50 1.49
CA TYR A 54 17.57 -12.39 2.38
C TYR A 54 17.17 -13.87 2.25
N PHE A 55 16.40 -14.23 1.21
CA PHE A 55 15.84 -15.57 1.01
C PHE A 55 14.99 -16.06 2.19
N ASP A 56 14.38 -15.12 2.91
CA ASP A 56 13.42 -15.41 3.97
C ASP A 56 11.98 -15.38 3.43
N THR A 57 11.09 -16.12 4.08
CA THR A 57 9.71 -16.28 3.65
C THR A 57 8.90 -14.99 3.89
N PRO A 58 8.23 -14.46 2.88
CA PRO A 58 7.31 -13.34 3.08
C PRO A 58 6.08 -13.80 3.87
N PHE A 59 5.58 -12.92 4.73
CA PHE A 59 4.42 -13.19 5.56
C PHE A 59 3.51 -11.95 5.59
N PHE A 60 2.24 -12.16 5.28
CA PHE A 60 1.25 -11.08 5.23
C PHE A 60 0.22 -11.27 6.34
N VAL A 61 -0.14 -10.15 6.98
CA VAL A 61 -1.17 -10.05 8.00
C VAL A 61 -2.11 -8.92 7.63
N ASP A 62 -3.39 -9.19 7.63
CA ASP A 62 -4.40 -8.16 7.38
C ASP A 62 -5.01 -7.67 8.68
N VAL A 63 -5.47 -6.42 8.71
CA VAL A 63 -6.28 -5.86 9.78
C VAL A 63 -7.74 -6.21 9.48
N ALA A 64 -8.24 -7.26 10.12
CA ALA A 64 -9.58 -7.76 9.87
C ALA A 64 -10.65 -6.83 10.42
N GLN A 65 -10.42 -6.26 11.61
CA GLN A 65 -11.38 -5.40 12.30
C GLN A 65 -10.69 -4.49 13.30
N ILE A 66 -11.18 -3.25 13.39
CA ILE A 66 -10.84 -2.31 14.47
C ILE A 66 -12.14 -1.98 15.19
N VAL A 67 -12.19 -2.27 16.48
CA VAL A 67 -13.33 -1.93 17.35
C VAL A 67 -12.87 -0.83 18.29
N SER A 68 -13.38 0.39 18.11
CA SER A 68 -13.10 1.50 19.01
C SER A 68 -13.99 1.40 20.25
N GLY A 69 -13.39 1.44 21.43
CA GLY A 69 -14.09 1.46 22.71
C GLY A 69 -13.66 2.69 23.52
N TYR A 70 -14.62 3.58 23.78
CA TYR A 70 -14.38 4.77 24.58
C TYR A 70 -15.06 4.63 25.93
N THR A 71 -14.33 4.97 27.00
CA THR A 71 -14.91 5.09 28.34
C THR A 71 -14.64 6.50 28.85
N LEU A 72 -15.71 7.24 29.07
CA LEU A 72 -15.68 8.51 29.79
C LEU A 72 -16.03 8.24 31.25
N GLY A 73 -15.08 8.51 32.14
CA GLY A 73 -15.30 8.50 33.56
C GLY A 73 -15.27 9.93 34.10
N GLU A 74 -16.41 10.44 34.54
CA GLU A 74 -16.48 11.67 35.32
C GLU A 74 -16.58 11.30 36.80
N GLN A 75 -15.58 11.65 37.58
CA GLN A 75 -15.62 11.48 39.02
C GLN A 75 -15.64 12.85 39.69
N VAL A 76 -16.79 13.21 40.22
CA VAL A 76 -16.98 14.41 41.02
C VAL A 76 -16.84 14.01 42.50
N THR A 77 -15.74 14.39 43.13
CA THR A 77 -15.57 14.14 44.57
C THR A 77 -15.76 15.44 45.34
N PRO A 78 -16.92 15.67 45.95
CA PRO A 78 -17.10 16.81 46.85
C PRO A 78 -16.41 16.52 48.18
N ALA A 79 -15.31 17.20 48.45
CA ALA A 79 -14.68 17.16 49.78
C ALA A 79 -15.14 18.37 50.60
N LEU A 80 -16.00 18.14 51.54
CA LEU A 80 -16.36 19.12 52.59
C LEU A 80 -15.42 18.92 53.77
N GLY A 81 -14.42 19.79 53.89
CA GLY A 81 -13.48 19.79 55.01
C GLY A 81 -13.83 20.88 56.01
N PHE A 82 -13.99 20.51 57.28
CA PHE A 82 -14.03 21.50 58.40
C PHE A 82 -12.60 21.69 58.88
N ASN A 83 -12.03 22.84 58.64
CA ASN A 83 -10.71 23.20 59.24
C ASN A 83 -10.96 24.00 60.52
N GLN A 84 -10.61 23.41 61.65
CA GLN A 84 -10.52 24.14 62.92
C GLN A 84 -9.18 24.85 62.95
N ALA A 85 -9.18 26.14 62.63
CA ALA A 85 -7.98 26.96 62.87
C ALA A 85 -8.03 27.47 64.32
N PHE A 86 -7.07 27.01 65.14
CA PHE A 86 -6.86 27.48 66.50
C PHE A 86 -6.06 28.80 66.42
N PHE A 87 -6.72 29.93 66.64
CA PHE A 87 -6.04 31.19 66.89
C PHE A 87 -6.28 31.57 68.37
N PRO A 88 -5.21 31.77 69.13
CA PRO A 88 -5.38 32.24 70.54
C PRO A 88 -5.96 33.64 70.54
N GLY A 89 -7.17 33.80 71.02
CA GLY A 89 -7.81 35.09 71.24
C GLY A 89 -8.98 35.46 70.30
N ALA A 90 -9.48 34.57 69.42
CA ALA A 90 -10.62 34.85 68.58
C ALA A 90 -11.77 33.88 68.82
N THR A 91 -13.00 34.42 68.86
CA THR A 91 -14.30 33.70 68.85
C THR A 91 -14.37 32.69 67.70
N PHE A 92 -14.89 31.51 68.04
CA PHE A 92 -15.07 30.39 67.10
C PHE A 92 -15.71 30.80 65.77
N GLY A 93 -14.95 30.79 64.69
CA GLY A 93 -15.47 30.89 63.34
C GLY A 93 -15.15 29.60 62.54
N GLN A 94 -16.15 28.78 62.37
CA GLN A 94 -16.02 27.63 61.41
C GLN A 94 -16.04 28.18 60.01
N ARG A 95 -14.91 28.05 59.30
CA ARG A 95 -14.82 28.36 57.88
C ARG A 95 -15.02 27.08 57.08
N LEU A 96 -16.15 26.98 56.39
CA LEU A 96 -16.42 25.88 55.45
C LEU A 96 -15.48 26.08 54.23
N VAL A 97 -14.51 25.20 54.04
CA VAL A 97 -13.68 25.15 52.85
C VAL A 97 -14.17 23.97 52.01
N GLY A 98 -14.89 24.26 50.95
CA GLY A 98 -15.27 23.25 49.98
C GLY A 98 -14.26 23.17 48.85
N ASN A 99 -13.62 22.03 48.68
CA ASN A 99 -12.84 21.71 47.47
C ASN A 99 -13.68 20.83 46.60
N LEU A 100 -13.93 21.28 45.37
CA LEU A 100 -14.53 20.46 44.29
C LEU A 100 -13.38 19.97 43.42
N ALA A 101 -13.10 18.68 43.48
CA ALA A 101 -12.17 18.03 42.55
C ALA A 101 -12.96 17.40 41.40
N LEU A 102 -12.77 17.93 40.21
CA LEU A 102 -13.27 17.33 38.96
C LEU A 102 -12.12 16.51 38.37
N GLN A 103 -12.32 15.22 38.25
CA GLN A 103 -11.41 14.32 37.56
C GLN A 103 -12.10 13.75 36.34
N GLU A 104 -11.70 14.21 35.15
CA GLU A 104 -12.12 13.62 33.89
C GLU A 104 -11.11 12.55 33.50
N THR A 105 -11.55 11.34 33.30
CA THR A 105 -10.73 10.24 32.80
C THR A 105 -11.27 9.82 31.45
N TYR A 106 -10.47 10.09 30.41
CA TYR A 106 -10.73 9.59 29.04
C TYR A 106 -9.87 8.35 28.82
N LEU A 107 -10.50 7.23 28.53
CA LEU A 107 -9.86 5.96 28.21
C LEU A 107 -10.26 5.53 26.80
N ASP A 108 -9.29 5.53 25.90
CA ASP A 108 -9.42 4.94 24.57
C ASP A 108 -8.78 3.54 24.58
N ARG A 109 -9.58 2.51 24.27
CA ARG A 109 -9.16 1.09 24.25
C ARG A 109 -9.59 0.42 22.96
N PRO A 110 -8.93 0.74 21.83
CA PRO A 110 -9.25 0.05 20.58
C PRO A 110 -8.82 -1.41 20.65
N THR A 111 -9.68 -2.30 20.16
CA THR A 111 -9.34 -3.70 19.93
C THR A 111 -9.07 -3.89 18.44
N VAL A 112 -7.83 -4.27 18.09
CA VAL A 112 -7.43 -4.55 16.71
C VAL A 112 -7.30 -6.05 16.53
N SER A 113 -8.05 -6.60 15.58
CA SER A 113 -7.99 -8.02 15.21
C SER A 113 -7.16 -8.20 13.95
N TYR A 114 -6.16 -9.06 14.03
CA TYR A 114 -5.27 -9.40 12.92
C TYR A 114 -5.63 -10.76 12.34
N ALA A 115 -5.66 -10.87 11.01
CA ALA A 115 -5.87 -12.12 10.28
C ALA A 115 -4.62 -12.46 9.46
N PRO A 116 -3.87 -13.54 9.82
CA PRO A 116 -2.77 -14.01 9.00
C PRO A 116 -3.28 -14.48 7.63
N GLN A 117 -2.62 -14.01 6.56
CA GLN A 117 -2.93 -14.39 5.18
C GLN A 117 -2.22 -15.70 4.81
N THR A 118 -2.58 -16.78 5.52
CA THR A 118 -2.01 -18.13 5.31
C THR A 118 -2.95 -19.05 4.52
N ARG A 119 -4.08 -18.54 4.06
CA ARG A 119 -5.05 -19.34 3.29
C ARG A 119 -4.45 -19.82 1.97
N PRO A 120 -4.73 -21.05 1.56
CA PRO A 120 -4.21 -21.62 0.31
C PRO A 120 -4.55 -20.74 -0.92
N ASP A 121 -5.72 -20.11 -0.94
CA ASP A 121 -6.14 -19.24 -2.04
C ASP A 121 -5.28 -17.98 -2.14
N PHE A 122 -4.90 -17.36 -1.02
CA PHE A 122 -4.00 -16.21 -1.04
C PHE A 122 -2.61 -16.60 -1.57
N ILE A 123 -2.03 -17.69 -1.07
CA ILE A 123 -0.74 -18.22 -1.53
C ILE A 123 -0.79 -18.53 -3.03
N ARG A 124 -1.88 -19.15 -3.47
CA ARG A 124 -2.10 -19.47 -4.87
C ARG A 124 -2.19 -18.20 -5.72
N ASN A 125 -2.93 -17.17 -5.28
CA ASN A 125 -3.06 -15.89 -5.98
C ASN A 125 -1.71 -15.16 -6.09
N LEU A 126 -0.85 -15.27 -5.07
CA LEU A 126 0.51 -14.75 -5.15
C LEU A 126 1.37 -15.49 -6.18
N ALA A 127 1.15 -16.79 -6.39
CA ALA A 127 1.97 -17.64 -7.26
C ALA A 127 1.49 -17.68 -8.72
N ILE A 128 0.19 -17.47 -8.97
CA ILE A 128 -0.37 -17.48 -10.33
C ILE A 128 0.06 -16.21 -11.09
N PRO A 129 0.48 -16.34 -12.37
CA PRO A 129 0.75 -15.18 -13.21
C PRO A 129 -0.47 -14.26 -13.32
N LEU A 130 -0.23 -12.96 -13.32
CA LEU A 130 -1.26 -11.95 -13.53
C LEU A 130 -1.91 -12.18 -14.91
N PRO A 131 -3.24 -12.11 -15.03
CA PRO A 131 -3.87 -12.19 -16.34
C PRO A 131 -3.48 -10.97 -17.18
N PRO A 132 -3.21 -11.11 -18.49
CA PRO A 132 -2.89 -9.98 -19.37
C PRO A 132 -3.92 -8.85 -19.29
N SER A 133 -5.19 -9.18 -19.09
CA SER A 133 -6.27 -8.19 -18.90
C SER A 133 -6.00 -7.27 -17.69
N ALA A 134 -5.55 -7.82 -16.56
CA ALA A 134 -5.22 -7.01 -15.37
C ALA A 134 -4.06 -6.04 -15.65
N VAL A 135 -3.01 -6.50 -16.35
CA VAL A 135 -1.88 -5.66 -16.76
C VAL A 135 -2.36 -4.49 -17.62
N LEU A 136 -3.21 -4.78 -18.58
CA LEU A 136 -3.71 -3.79 -19.53
C LEU A 136 -4.73 -2.83 -18.89
N TYR A 137 -5.56 -3.30 -17.95
CA TYR A 137 -6.42 -2.41 -17.15
C TYR A 137 -5.62 -1.37 -16.35
N MET A 138 -4.46 -1.74 -15.83
CA MET A 138 -3.60 -0.78 -15.12
C MET A 138 -3.14 0.35 -16.06
N MET A 139 -2.82 0.03 -17.31
CA MET A 139 -2.47 1.04 -18.31
C MET A 139 -3.65 1.98 -18.61
N GLN A 140 -4.87 1.44 -18.72
CA GLN A 140 -6.10 2.23 -18.91
C GLN A 140 -6.43 3.09 -17.69
N ALA A 141 -6.12 2.61 -16.48
CA ALA A 141 -6.24 3.36 -15.24
C ALA A 141 -5.24 4.52 -15.12
N GLY A 142 -4.36 4.70 -16.12
CA GLY A 142 -3.41 5.80 -16.20
C GLY A 142 -2.01 5.50 -15.66
N TYR A 143 -1.75 4.25 -15.28
CA TYR A 143 -0.38 3.87 -14.92
C TYR A 143 0.53 3.89 -16.16
N PRO A 144 1.76 4.42 -16.03
CA PRO A 144 2.72 4.45 -17.13
C PRO A 144 3.08 3.04 -17.61
N VAL A 145 3.05 2.82 -18.93
CA VAL A 145 3.33 1.51 -19.54
C VAL A 145 4.72 0.97 -19.14
N ASP A 146 5.70 1.85 -19.01
CA ASP A 146 7.06 1.50 -18.61
C ASP A 146 7.10 0.94 -17.17
N VAL A 147 6.35 1.51 -16.23
CA VAL A 147 6.23 0.99 -14.85
C VAL A 147 5.46 -0.34 -14.85
N VAL A 148 4.34 -0.39 -15.58
CA VAL A 148 3.50 -1.58 -15.63
C VAL A 148 4.27 -2.75 -16.23
N PHE A 149 4.88 -2.58 -17.41
CA PHE A 149 5.57 -3.66 -18.12
C PHE A 149 6.85 -4.10 -17.41
N ASP A 150 7.66 -3.17 -16.91
CA ASP A 150 8.89 -3.51 -16.19
C ASP A 150 8.62 -4.36 -14.95
N LEU A 151 7.49 -4.15 -14.28
CA LEU A 151 7.13 -4.91 -13.09
C LEU A 151 6.38 -6.21 -13.40
N THR A 152 5.49 -6.19 -14.40
CA THR A 152 4.52 -7.28 -14.57
C THR A 152 4.83 -8.23 -15.72
N LEU A 153 5.75 -7.89 -16.65
CA LEU A 153 6.07 -8.73 -17.80
C LEU A 153 7.48 -9.31 -17.73
N ASP A 154 7.62 -10.59 -17.99
CA ASP A 154 8.89 -11.26 -18.28
C ASP A 154 9.28 -11.13 -19.76
N ALA A 155 8.29 -11.16 -20.64
CA ALA A 155 8.48 -11.01 -22.07
C ALA A 155 7.19 -10.53 -22.74
N ILE A 156 7.33 -9.86 -23.87
CA ILE A 156 6.26 -9.54 -24.81
C ILE A 156 6.64 -10.06 -26.19
N ASN A 157 5.82 -10.95 -26.72
CA ASN A 157 6.01 -11.64 -27.99
C ASN A 157 7.42 -12.26 -28.18
N GLY A 158 7.95 -12.83 -27.10
CA GLY A 158 9.29 -13.44 -27.08
C GLY A 158 10.44 -12.45 -26.81
N VAL A 159 10.20 -11.13 -26.87
CA VAL A 159 11.19 -10.09 -26.52
C VAL A 159 11.32 -10.02 -25.01
N GLN A 160 12.53 -10.25 -24.51
CA GLN A 160 12.78 -10.51 -23.09
C GLN A 160 12.93 -9.22 -22.26
N GLY A 161 12.07 -9.09 -21.24
CA GLY A 161 12.23 -8.10 -20.19
C GLY A 161 13.28 -8.51 -19.15
N ARG A 162 13.48 -7.65 -18.14
CA ARG A 162 14.33 -7.96 -17.00
C ARG A 162 13.76 -9.16 -16.25
N SER A 163 14.62 -10.10 -15.82
CA SER A 163 14.17 -11.25 -15.08
C SER A 163 15.13 -11.60 -13.93
N VAL A 164 14.59 -12.30 -12.93
CA VAL A 164 15.31 -12.73 -11.73
C VAL A 164 15.09 -14.22 -11.52
N SER A 165 16.16 -14.95 -11.25
CA SER A 165 16.12 -16.35 -10.89
C SER A 165 17.09 -16.59 -9.72
N GLY A 166 16.55 -16.78 -8.51
CA GLY A 166 17.36 -16.80 -7.30
C GLY A 166 18.09 -15.46 -7.08
N ALA A 167 19.42 -15.49 -7.05
CA ALA A 167 20.27 -14.29 -6.97
C ALA A 167 20.73 -13.75 -8.32
N GLU A 168 20.43 -14.45 -9.42
CA GLU A 168 20.83 -14.07 -10.77
C GLU A 168 19.84 -13.06 -11.36
N VAL A 169 20.37 -11.91 -11.79
CA VAL A 169 19.61 -10.83 -12.44
C VAL A 169 20.00 -10.77 -13.91
N ARG A 170 19.04 -10.93 -14.79
CA ARG A 170 19.23 -10.72 -16.24
C ARG A 170 18.55 -9.41 -16.63
N PRO A 171 19.28 -8.46 -17.23
CA PRO A 171 18.74 -7.19 -17.70
C PRO A 171 17.74 -7.41 -18.85
N ALA A 172 16.86 -6.43 -19.06
CA ALA A 172 16.00 -6.40 -20.23
C ALA A 172 16.82 -6.29 -21.53
N SER A 173 16.35 -6.93 -22.60
CA SER A 173 16.98 -6.79 -23.92
C SER A 173 16.87 -5.35 -24.44
N ALA A 174 17.74 -4.97 -25.36
CA ALA A 174 17.68 -3.64 -25.99
C ALA A 174 16.36 -3.43 -26.74
N GLU A 175 15.88 -4.47 -27.40
CA GLU A 175 14.61 -4.48 -28.10
C GLU A 175 13.43 -4.25 -27.13
N TYR A 176 13.43 -4.91 -25.97
CA TYR A 176 12.38 -4.71 -24.96
C TYR A 176 12.32 -3.26 -24.48
N ARG A 177 13.46 -2.70 -24.14
CA ARG A 177 13.55 -1.30 -23.67
C ARG A 177 13.03 -0.34 -24.74
N ARG A 178 13.43 -0.56 -26.01
CA ARG A 178 12.99 0.28 -27.12
C ARG A 178 11.48 0.17 -27.35
N VAL A 179 10.92 -1.03 -27.31
CA VAL A 179 9.46 -1.26 -27.41
C VAL A 179 8.72 -0.54 -26.29
N VAL A 180 9.17 -0.67 -25.05
CA VAL A 180 8.53 -0.01 -23.90
C VAL A 180 8.60 1.53 -24.02
N GLU A 181 9.72 2.07 -24.49
CA GLU A 181 9.88 3.51 -24.75
C GLU A 181 8.87 4.00 -25.79
N ILE A 182 8.76 3.31 -26.92
CA ILE A 182 7.81 3.66 -27.99
C ILE A 182 6.35 3.56 -27.48
N LEU A 183 6.03 2.49 -26.77
CA LEU A 183 4.69 2.31 -26.21
C LEU A 183 4.36 3.39 -25.17
N ARG A 184 5.37 3.89 -24.44
CA ARG A 184 5.19 5.02 -23.51
C ARG A 184 4.83 6.31 -24.25
N LYS A 185 5.52 6.62 -25.36
CA LYS A 185 5.17 7.75 -26.23
C LYS A 185 3.77 7.58 -26.82
N ALA A 186 3.43 6.38 -27.29
CA ALA A 186 2.12 6.06 -27.82
C ALA A 186 0.99 6.16 -26.78
N GLN A 187 1.27 5.81 -25.53
CA GLN A 187 0.33 6.00 -24.42
C GLN A 187 0.04 7.49 -24.19
N LEU A 188 1.10 8.32 -24.18
CA LEU A 188 0.96 9.77 -23.95
C LEU A 188 0.19 10.48 -25.08
N SER A 189 0.36 10.04 -26.32
CA SER A 189 -0.37 10.57 -27.48
C SER A 189 -1.77 9.98 -27.66
N GLY A 190 -2.14 8.95 -26.87
CA GLY A 190 -3.39 8.22 -27.07
C GLY A 190 -3.42 7.34 -28.33
N SER A 191 -2.25 7.07 -28.93
CA SER A 191 -2.13 6.27 -30.15
C SER A 191 -2.17 4.76 -29.91
N VAL A 192 -2.07 4.31 -28.67
CA VAL A 192 -2.26 2.90 -28.27
C VAL A 192 -3.47 2.78 -27.36
N GLY A 193 -4.30 1.81 -27.61
CA GLY A 193 -5.47 1.53 -26.79
C GLY A 193 -5.77 0.03 -26.74
N MET A 194 -6.76 -0.30 -25.93
CA MET A 194 -7.20 -1.67 -25.73
C MET A 194 -8.70 -1.75 -25.62
N ARG A 195 -9.26 -2.87 -26.04
CA ARG A 195 -10.68 -3.17 -25.87
C ARG A 195 -10.87 -4.66 -25.59
N ILE A 196 -11.96 -4.96 -24.92
CA ILE A 196 -12.43 -6.33 -24.76
C ILE A 196 -13.47 -6.58 -25.82
N GLU A 197 -13.29 -7.63 -26.61
CA GLU A 197 -14.27 -8.13 -27.56
C GLU A 197 -14.91 -9.39 -26.99
N VAL A 198 -16.23 -9.42 -26.98
CA VAL A 198 -16.98 -10.60 -26.59
C VAL A 198 -17.35 -11.36 -27.87
N GLY A 199 -16.73 -12.51 -28.05
CA GLY A 199 -17.02 -13.37 -29.18
C GLY A 199 -18.45 -13.94 -29.16
N LYS A 200 -18.90 -14.50 -30.27
CA LYS A 200 -20.23 -15.16 -30.40
C LYS A 200 -20.41 -16.33 -29.43
N ASP A 201 -19.30 -16.93 -29.00
CA ASP A 201 -19.20 -18.01 -28.01
C ASP A 201 -19.13 -17.50 -26.56
N LYS A 202 -19.39 -16.21 -26.34
CA LYS A 202 -19.26 -15.50 -25.04
C LYS A 202 -17.84 -15.53 -24.42
N LYS A 203 -16.83 -15.88 -25.24
CA LYS A 203 -15.44 -15.75 -24.78
C LYS A 203 -14.96 -14.33 -24.97
N GLU A 204 -14.38 -13.79 -23.92
CA GLU A 204 -13.74 -12.48 -23.95
C GLU A 204 -12.37 -12.60 -24.61
N SER A 205 -12.11 -11.73 -25.56
CA SER A 205 -10.82 -11.56 -26.21
C SER A 205 -10.31 -10.17 -25.97
N LEU A 206 -9.07 -10.07 -25.57
CA LEU A 206 -8.41 -8.80 -25.33
C LEU A 206 -7.70 -8.37 -26.61
N VAL A 207 -7.99 -7.17 -27.10
CA VAL A 207 -7.41 -6.63 -28.33
C VAL A 207 -6.65 -5.34 -28.00
N MET A 208 -5.37 -5.31 -28.35
CA MET A 208 -4.56 -4.11 -28.38
C MET A 208 -4.65 -3.49 -29.77
N PHE A 209 -4.86 -2.19 -29.85
CA PHE A 209 -4.96 -1.50 -31.13
C PHE A 209 -4.10 -0.24 -31.15
N PHE A 210 -3.62 0.09 -32.36
CA PHE A 210 -2.88 1.32 -32.64
C PHE A 210 -3.75 2.25 -33.47
N ARG A 211 -3.90 3.51 -33.03
CA ARG A 211 -4.58 4.56 -33.78
C ARG A 211 -3.53 5.32 -34.57
N GLU A 212 -3.67 5.35 -35.88
CA GLU A 212 -2.76 6.07 -36.76
C GLU A 212 -3.30 7.38 -37.36
N PRO A 213 -4.63 7.66 -37.41
CA PRO A 213 -5.08 8.95 -37.89
C PRO A 213 -4.64 10.05 -36.93
N ASP A 214 -4.02 11.11 -37.47
CA ASP A 214 -3.61 12.32 -36.74
C ASP A 214 -2.45 12.21 -35.72
N ILE A 215 -1.57 11.20 -35.87
CA ILE A 215 -0.34 11.11 -35.07
C ILE A 215 0.83 11.75 -35.79
N ASP A 216 1.83 12.20 -34.99
CA ASP A 216 3.10 12.69 -35.48
C ASP A 216 3.75 11.63 -36.40
N PRO A 217 4.23 12.02 -37.61
CA PRO A 217 4.91 11.11 -38.52
C PRO A 217 6.11 10.37 -37.91
N GLU A 218 6.83 11.00 -36.97
CA GLU A 218 7.94 10.38 -36.25
C GLU A 218 7.43 9.24 -35.36
N LEU A 219 6.38 9.49 -34.58
CA LEU A 219 5.75 8.47 -33.74
C LEU A 219 5.15 7.32 -34.59
N ALA A 220 4.58 7.64 -35.76
CA ALA A 220 4.07 6.62 -36.68
C ALA A 220 5.20 5.67 -37.16
N ALA A 221 6.37 6.21 -37.48
CA ALA A 221 7.54 5.42 -37.84
C ALA A 221 8.05 4.57 -36.65
N GLU A 222 8.09 5.15 -35.44
CA GLU A 222 8.47 4.42 -34.22
C GLU A 222 7.46 3.28 -33.92
N LEU A 223 6.17 3.46 -34.15
CA LEU A 223 5.18 2.40 -34.00
C LEU A 223 5.36 1.24 -34.99
N VAL A 224 5.80 1.54 -36.23
CA VAL A 224 6.21 0.50 -37.18
C VAL A 224 7.47 -0.23 -36.67
N GLU A 225 8.45 0.51 -36.14
CA GLU A 225 9.64 -0.07 -35.52
C GLU A 225 9.25 -1.02 -34.38
N ALA A 226 8.36 -0.61 -33.47
CA ALA A 226 7.92 -1.43 -32.36
C ALA A 226 7.23 -2.73 -32.84
N ARG A 227 6.40 -2.66 -33.87
CA ARG A 227 5.78 -3.86 -34.47
C ARG A 227 6.82 -4.81 -35.07
N ASN A 228 7.82 -4.27 -35.74
CA ASN A 228 8.94 -5.06 -36.27
C ASN A 228 9.76 -5.73 -35.16
N LEU A 229 10.10 -4.99 -34.10
CA LEU A 229 10.81 -5.53 -32.92
C LEU A 229 10.00 -6.61 -32.21
N LEU A 230 8.70 -6.46 -32.16
CA LEU A 230 7.79 -7.46 -31.61
C LEU A 230 7.51 -8.62 -32.58
N HIS A 231 8.03 -8.54 -33.82
CA HIS A 231 7.79 -9.54 -34.89
C HIS A 231 6.30 -9.81 -35.17
N ILE A 232 5.49 -8.77 -35.11
CA ILE A 232 4.08 -8.78 -35.50
C ILE A 232 3.91 -8.06 -36.87
N ASP A 233 2.79 -8.29 -37.55
CA ASP A 233 2.56 -7.69 -38.84
C ASP A 233 2.53 -6.15 -38.78
N PRO A 234 3.49 -5.45 -39.37
CA PRO A 234 3.58 -4.00 -39.29
C PRO A 234 2.42 -3.27 -40.00
N ALA A 235 1.69 -3.95 -40.91
CA ALA A 235 0.54 -3.39 -41.59
C ALA A 235 -0.75 -3.47 -40.77
N ARG A 236 -0.77 -4.35 -39.76
CA ARG A 236 -1.95 -4.50 -38.89
C ARG A 236 -1.99 -3.41 -37.85
N ARG A 237 -3.21 -3.06 -37.45
CA ARG A 237 -3.49 -2.08 -36.39
C ARG A 237 -4.08 -2.70 -35.13
N GLU A 238 -4.50 -3.95 -35.18
CA GLU A 238 -5.20 -4.66 -34.13
C GLU A 238 -4.60 -6.04 -33.92
N PHE A 239 -4.32 -6.36 -32.66
CA PHE A 239 -3.67 -7.60 -32.27
C PHE A 239 -4.39 -8.20 -31.07
N LYS A 240 -4.69 -9.48 -31.16
CA LYS A 240 -5.23 -10.24 -30.04
C LYS A 240 -4.14 -10.43 -29.00
N VAL A 241 -4.43 -10.11 -27.74
CA VAL A 241 -3.49 -10.32 -26.63
C VAL A 241 -3.78 -11.64 -25.94
N VAL A 242 -2.77 -12.48 -25.83
CA VAL A 242 -2.87 -13.80 -25.21
C VAL A 242 -1.76 -14.02 -24.19
N PHE A 243 -2.02 -14.83 -23.18
CA PHE A 243 -0.99 -15.26 -22.25
C PHE A 243 -0.04 -16.26 -22.93
N GLY A 244 1.27 -16.00 -22.85
CA GLY A 244 2.26 -16.91 -23.40
C GLY A 244 3.68 -16.36 -23.36
N ALA A 245 4.67 -17.24 -23.26
CA ALA A 245 6.09 -16.89 -23.26
C ALA A 245 6.71 -16.98 -24.68
N ALA A 246 6.13 -17.79 -25.55
CA ALA A 246 6.59 -17.97 -26.93
C ALA A 246 6.00 -16.88 -27.83
N ARG A 247 6.68 -16.65 -28.94
CA ARG A 247 6.18 -15.75 -30.00
C ARG A 247 4.83 -16.24 -30.53
N GLY A 248 3.86 -15.33 -30.61
CA GLY A 248 2.57 -15.56 -31.23
C GLY A 248 2.64 -15.57 -32.76
N SER A 249 1.48 -15.76 -33.40
CA SER A 249 1.32 -15.49 -34.81
C SER A 249 1.47 -13.99 -35.09
N GLY A 250 1.68 -13.59 -36.37
CA GLY A 250 1.76 -12.16 -36.71
C GLY A 250 0.50 -11.34 -36.36
N GLU A 251 -0.59 -12.01 -35.98
CA GLU A 251 -1.88 -11.42 -35.57
C GLU A 251 -2.07 -11.34 -34.06
N GLU A 252 -1.17 -11.93 -33.28
CA GLU A 252 -1.28 -12.04 -31.82
C GLU A 252 -0.04 -11.46 -31.14
N VAL A 253 -0.29 -10.81 -30.00
CA VAL A 253 0.77 -10.39 -29.06
C VAL A 253 0.68 -11.27 -27.83
N THR A 254 1.73 -12.04 -27.59
CA THR A 254 1.84 -12.85 -26.38
C THR A 254 2.46 -12.04 -25.25
N MET A 255 1.90 -12.17 -24.06
CA MET A 255 2.46 -11.57 -22.83
C MET A 255 2.79 -12.67 -21.83
N ALA A 256 4.06 -12.80 -21.49
CA ALA A 256 4.52 -13.62 -20.38
C ALA A 256 4.46 -12.78 -19.11
N THR A 257 3.35 -12.82 -18.41
CA THR A 257 3.15 -12.04 -17.19
C THR A 257 3.79 -12.70 -15.98
N ARG A 258 4.19 -11.89 -15.01
CA ARG A 258 4.70 -12.34 -13.71
C ARG A 258 3.58 -12.60 -12.73
N SER A 259 3.84 -13.51 -11.80
CA SER A 259 3.07 -13.59 -10.57
C SER A 259 3.46 -12.48 -9.60
N LEU A 260 2.61 -12.16 -8.65
CA LEU A 260 2.93 -11.16 -7.62
C LEU A 260 4.16 -11.56 -6.80
N PHE A 261 4.35 -12.84 -6.54
CA PHE A 261 5.56 -13.34 -5.89
C PHE A 261 6.82 -12.99 -6.71
N ARG A 262 6.77 -13.14 -8.03
CA ARG A 262 7.89 -12.77 -8.92
C ARG A 262 8.09 -11.25 -8.99
N VAL A 263 7.02 -10.45 -8.92
CA VAL A 263 7.12 -8.99 -8.80
C VAL A 263 7.84 -8.60 -7.52
N LEU A 264 7.47 -9.17 -6.38
CA LEU A 264 8.14 -8.93 -5.10
C LEU A 264 9.61 -9.36 -5.13
N THR A 265 9.91 -10.51 -5.74
CA THR A 265 11.29 -11.00 -5.90
C THR A 265 12.11 -10.08 -6.80
N LEU A 266 11.53 -9.54 -7.87
CA LEU A 266 12.18 -8.55 -8.72
C LEU A 266 12.51 -7.27 -7.92
N LEU A 267 11.56 -6.74 -7.14
CA LEU A 267 11.78 -5.57 -6.30
C LEU A 267 12.82 -5.82 -5.20
N ALA A 268 12.92 -7.05 -4.70
CA ALA A 268 13.91 -7.44 -3.72
C ALA A 268 15.36 -7.27 -4.22
N THR A 269 15.59 -7.36 -5.55
CA THR A 269 16.93 -7.10 -6.13
C THR A 269 17.36 -5.64 -6.00
N SER A 270 16.47 -4.74 -5.70
CA SER A 270 16.74 -3.30 -5.54
C SER A 270 17.02 -2.92 -4.08
N VAL A 271 17.04 -3.88 -3.17
CA VAL A 271 17.37 -3.66 -1.76
C VAL A 271 18.89 -3.60 -1.59
N GLN A 272 19.38 -2.48 -1.10
CA GLN A 272 20.77 -2.32 -0.72
C GLN A 272 21.02 -3.07 0.59
N VAL A 273 21.78 -4.16 0.50
CA VAL A 273 22.16 -4.96 1.67
C VAL A 273 23.40 -4.35 2.30
N PRO A 274 23.44 -4.16 3.64
CA PRO A 274 24.64 -3.71 4.34
C PRO A 274 25.85 -4.62 4.07
N ASP A 275 27.05 -4.03 3.94
CA ASP A 275 28.28 -4.75 3.60
C ASP A 275 28.63 -5.83 4.64
N ASP A 276 28.36 -5.57 5.93
CA ASP A 276 28.55 -6.54 7.01
C ASP A 276 27.66 -7.78 6.83
N HIS A 277 26.41 -7.58 6.40
CA HIS A 277 25.50 -8.70 6.15
C HIS A 277 25.92 -9.51 4.91
N LEU A 278 26.49 -8.86 3.89
CA LEU A 278 27.06 -9.56 2.73
C LEU A 278 28.29 -10.37 3.13
N ALA A 279 29.22 -9.76 3.90
CA ALA A 279 30.43 -10.40 4.37
C ALA A 279 30.16 -11.60 5.28
N GLU A 280 29.11 -11.53 6.11
CA GLU A 280 28.67 -12.62 6.97
C GLU A 280 27.83 -13.69 6.24
N GLY A 281 27.53 -13.49 4.95
CA GLY A 281 26.71 -14.43 4.17
C GLY A 281 25.23 -14.45 4.56
N ARG A 282 24.72 -13.41 5.24
CA ARG A 282 23.29 -13.30 5.64
C ARG A 282 22.37 -13.11 4.45
N ALA A 283 22.87 -12.49 3.39
CA ALA A 283 22.18 -12.37 2.11
C ALA A 283 23.17 -12.71 0.99
N PRO A 284 22.73 -13.41 -0.08
CA PRO A 284 23.63 -13.70 -1.20
C PRO A 284 24.00 -12.41 -1.95
N PRO A 285 25.20 -12.30 -2.51
CA PRO A 285 25.48 -11.27 -3.50
C PRO A 285 24.58 -11.48 -4.71
N LEU A 286 24.15 -10.38 -5.33
CA LEU A 286 23.43 -10.48 -6.60
C LEU A 286 24.43 -10.80 -7.70
N GLY A 287 24.14 -11.83 -8.48
CA GLY A 287 24.88 -12.20 -9.70
C GLY A 287 24.29 -11.54 -10.94
N GLY A 288 25.02 -11.63 -12.04
CA GLY A 288 24.64 -11.04 -13.32
C GLY A 288 25.13 -9.60 -13.47
N ASP A 289 25.07 -9.11 -14.69
CA ASP A 289 25.35 -7.71 -15.00
C ASP A 289 24.05 -6.90 -14.80
N PRO A 290 24.00 -5.96 -13.86
CA PRO A 290 22.84 -5.08 -13.72
C PRO A 290 22.61 -4.23 -14.99
N GLY A 291 23.61 -4.16 -15.89
CA GLY A 291 23.57 -3.38 -17.11
C GLY A 291 23.37 -1.88 -16.85
N THR A 292 22.91 -1.17 -17.87
CA THR A 292 22.47 0.22 -17.76
C THR A 292 21.05 0.37 -17.19
N ASP A 293 20.42 -0.75 -16.89
CA ASP A 293 19.04 -0.84 -16.45
C ASP A 293 18.93 -0.54 -14.94
N ARG A 294 18.82 0.73 -14.60
CA ARG A 294 18.62 1.14 -13.20
C ARG A 294 17.24 0.69 -12.74
N PRO A 295 17.16 0.01 -11.59
CA PRO A 295 15.86 -0.32 -11.05
C PRO A 295 15.07 0.99 -10.73
N ARG A 296 13.81 1.04 -11.15
CA ARG A 296 12.89 2.15 -10.82
C ARG A 296 12.43 2.11 -9.36
N PHE A 297 13.09 1.33 -8.55
CA PHE A 297 12.79 1.13 -7.15
C PHE A 297 14.09 0.95 -6.39
N THR A 298 14.30 1.73 -5.34
CA THR A 298 15.49 1.65 -4.51
C THR A 298 15.08 1.58 -3.04
N VAL A 299 15.61 0.59 -2.34
CA VAL A 299 15.49 0.46 -0.89
C VAL A 299 16.88 0.64 -0.27
N PHE A 300 17.04 1.70 0.47
CA PHE A 300 18.26 2.01 1.20
C PHE A 300 18.33 1.23 2.51
N SER A 301 19.54 1.09 3.06
CA SER A 301 19.74 0.48 4.37
C SER A 301 20.69 1.28 5.26
N GLY A 302 20.54 1.14 6.59
CA GLY A 302 21.37 1.83 7.56
C GLY A 302 21.10 1.44 9.00
N CYS A 303 21.89 2.02 9.94
CA CYS A 303 21.79 1.71 11.36
C CYS A 303 20.62 2.43 12.06
N GLN A 304 20.13 3.53 11.49
CA GLN A 304 19.09 4.37 12.09
C GLN A 304 17.94 4.61 11.10
N LYS A 305 16.73 4.78 11.63
CA LYS A 305 15.57 5.18 10.83
C LYS A 305 15.76 6.62 10.36
N PRO A 306 15.73 6.92 9.05
CA PRO A 306 15.78 8.28 8.56
C PRO A 306 14.50 9.06 8.93
N LYS A 307 14.62 10.38 9.08
CA LYS A 307 13.47 11.25 9.39
C LYS A 307 12.53 11.38 8.20
N ASP A 308 13.10 11.51 6.98
CA ASP A 308 12.38 11.78 5.74
C ASP A 308 12.31 10.48 4.92
N CYS A 309 11.45 9.53 5.31
CA CYS A 309 11.22 8.30 4.55
C CYS A 309 9.75 8.16 4.20
N PHE A 310 9.49 7.71 2.98
CA PHE A 310 8.14 7.36 2.51
C PHE A 310 7.58 6.15 3.27
N THR A 311 8.41 5.14 3.47
CA THR A 311 8.14 3.96 4.30
C THR A 311 9.45 3.37 4.79
N ALA A 312 9.47 2.80 5.98
CA ALA A 312 10.67 2.20 6.57
C ALA A 312 10.33 1.00 7.43
N THR A 313 11.21 -0.01 7.44
CA THR A 313 11.07 -1.20 8.27
C THR A 313 12.41 -1.57 8.91
N CYS A 314 12.35 -2.24 10.06
CA CYS A 314 13.54 -2.78 10.70
C CYS A 314 13.61 -4.30 10.47
N TYR A 315 14.76 -4.78 9.99
CA TYR A 315 14.99 -6.20 9.80
C TYR A 315 16.44 -6.58 10.13
N ARG A 316 16.64 -7.62 10.92
CA ARG A 316 17.95 -8.11 11.39
C ARG A 316 18.87 -7.02 11.95
N GLY A 317 18.29 -6.07 12.71
CA GLY A 317 19.03 -4.98 13.36
C GLY A 317 19.42 -3.81 12.46
N ARG A 318 18.93 -3.77 11.22
CA ARG A 318 19.11 -2.67 10.27
C ARG A 318 17.79 -2.09 9.84
N TRP A 319 17.77 -0.78 9.58
CA TRP A 319 16.65 -0.09 8.96
C TRP A 319 16.77 -0.16 7.45
N PHE A 320 15.64 -0.38 6.80
CA PHE A 320 15.46 -0.36 5.35
C PHE A 320 14.36 0.63 5.03
N TRP A 321 14.55 1.48 4.00
CA TRP A 321 13.57 2.50 3.68
C TRP A 321 13.55 2.88 2.21
N VAL A 322 12.43 3.45 1.78
CA VAL A 322 12.27 4.18 0.53
C VAL A 322 12.32 5.67 0.86
N ASP A 323 13.15 6.43 0.15
CA ASP A 323 13.29 7.89 0.35
C ASP A 323 12.01 8.61 -0.11
N ASP A 324 11.53 9.57 0.68
CA ASP A 324 10.32 10.33 0.34
C ASP A 324 10.50 11.26 -0.87
N ARG A 325 11.75 11.56 -1.25
CA ARG A 325 12.10 12.36 -2.43
C ARG A 325 12.20 11.53 -3.70
N ASP A 326 12.25 10.21 -3.60
CA ASP A 326 12.30 9.31 -4.75
C ASP A 326 10.91 9.04 -5.32
N ALA A 327 10.48 9.90 -6.25
CA ALA A 327 9.18 9.81 -6.87
C ALA A 327 8.96 8.52 -7.69
N GLU A 328 10.03 7.94 -8.26
CA GLU A 328 9.94 6.69 -9.02
C GLU A 328 9.68 5.50 -8.09
N SER A 329 10.45 5.39 -7.01
CA SER A 329 10.24 4.36 -5.99
C SER A 329 8.87 4.47 -5.32
N LYS A 330 8.41 5.68 -5.04
CA LYS A 330 7.06 5.93 -4.47
C LYS A 330 5.97 5.44 -5.43
N ARG A 331 6.08 5.76 -6.72
CA ARG A 331 5.13 5.32 -7.75
C ARG A 331 5.12 3.81 -7.89
N THR A 332 6.30 3.19 -7.91
CA THR A 332 6.45 1.73 -7.96
C THR A 332 5.82 1.06 -6.74
N MET A 333 6.04 1.61 -5.54
CA MET A 333 5.42 1.10 -4.32
C MET A 333 3.91 1.25 -4.33
N ALA A 334 3.38 2.41 -4.76
CA ALA A 334 1.94 2.61 -4.90
C ALA A 334 1.32 1.62 -5.88
N PHE A 335 1.98 1.37 -7.02
CA PHE A 335 1.53 0.37 -7.97
C PHE A 335 1.54 -1.05 -7.39
N LEU A 336 2.59 -1.43 -6.66
CA LEU A 336 2.65 -2.70 -5.94
C LEU A 336 1.48 -2.86 -4.96
N MET A 337 1.14 -1.81 -4.21
CA MET A 337 0.02 -1.85 -3.25
C MET A 337 -1.31 -2.14 -3.97
N VAL A 338 -1.53 -1.55 -5.15
CA VAL A 338 -2.71 -1.85 -5.97
C VAL A 338 -2.70 -3.30 -6.46
N LEU A 339 -1.55 -3.81 -6.91
CA LEU A 339 -1.43 -5.21 -7.33
C LEU A 339 -1.70 -6.19 -6.17
N LEU A 340 -1.21 -5.89 -4.98
CA LEU A 340 -1.48 -6.70 -3.77
C LEU A 340 -2.97 -6.68 -3.40
N ALA A 341 -3.61 -5.52 -3.50
CA ALA A 341 -5.05 -5.40 -3.26
C ALA A 341 -5.89 -6.21 -4.26
N LEU A 342 -5.45 -6.28 -5.52
CA LEU A 342 -6.11 -7.11 -6.54
C LEU A 342 -5.95 -8.62 -6.28
N ALA A 343 -4.88 -9.04 -5.60
CA ALA A 343 -4.67 -10.44 -5.23
C ALA A 343 -5.55 -10.88 -4.05
N ASP A 344 -5.95 -9.94 -3.22
CA ASP A 344 -6.79 -10.19 -2.04
C ASP A 344 -8.30 -10.26 -2.40
N THR A 345 -8.63 -10.80 -3.56
CA THR A 345 -10.04 -11.02 -4.00
C THR A 345 -10.76 -12.12 -3.20
N GLY A 346 -10.23 -12.50 -2.04
CA GLY A 346 -10.85 -13.46 -1.16
C GLY A 346 -12.21 -12.95 -0.66
N THR A 347 -13.27 -13.68 -0.92
CA THR A 347 -14.55 -13.54 -0.21
C THR A 347 -14.25 -13.49 1.28
N LYS A 348 -14.36 -12.30 1.87
CA LYS A 348 -14.36 -12.16 3.32
C LYS A 348 -15.63 -12.86 3.81
N GLU A 349 -15.54 -14.16 4.11
CA GLU A 349 -16.57 -14.79 4.90
C GLU A 349 -16.66 -13.98 6.19
N PRO A 350 -17.82 -13.43 6.54
CA PRO A 350 -17.97 -12.75 7.81
C PRO A 350 -17.70 -13.79 8.90
N VAL A 351 -16.54 -13.70 9.51
CA VAL A 351 -16.26 -14.48 10.73
C VAL A 351 -17.26 -13.97 11.75
N PRO A 352 -18.15 -14.80 12.30
CA PRO A 352 -19.09 -14.36 13.30
C PRO A 352 -18.31 -13.97 14.56
N PHE A 353 -18.22 -12.66 14.81
CA PHE A 353 -17.62 -12.15 16.03
C PHE A 353 -18.64 -12.15 17.14
N LEU A 354 -18.47 -13.02 18.10
CA LEU A 354 -19.16 -12.94 19.39
C LEU A 354 -18.34 -11.99 20.28
N THR A 355 -18.76 -10.74 20.37
CA THR A 355 -18.16 -9.80 21.32
C THR A 355 -18.86 -9.97 22.66
N ILE A 356 -18.25 -10.65 23.60
CA ILE A 356 -18.72 -10.69 24.99
C ILE A 356 -18.06 -9.50 25.68
N GLN A 357 -18.86 -8.47 26.00
CA GLN A 357 -18.42 -7.41 26.89
C GLN A 357 -18.36 -7.99 28.31
N THR A 358 -17.16 -8.13 28.84
CA THR A 358 -16.97 -8.37 30.27
C THR A 358 -17.04 -7.02 30.98
N ASN A 359 -18.09 -6.86 31.83
CA ASN A 359 -18.26 -5.73 32.74
C ASN A 359 -17.09 -5.60 33.73
#